data_433d8c28fc18f9200aecff6903ddbb91
#
_entry.id   433d8c28fc18f9200aecff6903ddbb91
#
_cell.length_a   1.000
_cell.length_b   1.000
_cell.length_c   1.000
_cell.angle_alpha   90.00
_cell.angle_beta   90.00
_cell.angle_gamma   90.00
#
_symmetry.space_group_name_H-M   'P 1'
#
loop_
_entity.id
_entity.type
_entity.pdbx_description
1 polymer ?
#
loop_
_entity_poly.entity_id
_entity_poly.type
_entity_poly.pdbx_seq_one_letter_code
_entity_poly.pdbx_strand_id
1 'polypeptide(L)'
;NEWNLFSHQMLRITKEGLWEITIPEVSEYAHYQYAILTKDKKWIYKSDPFSFHSELRPKVASKVYNLDNYRFQDHEWMEQRKKNDHHQKPMNIYEVHLGSWRRYADGNVFDYRKLGDELSKYAKEMGYTHLEIMPIYEYPLDESWGYQVTGFFSLTSRYGTPADFKVFVDTCHQAGIGEIGRAHV
;
A
#
# COMPACT_ATOMS: atom_id res chain seq x y z
N ASN A 1 -13.99 11.48 -17.18
CA ASN A 1 -15.03 10.57 -16.68
C ASN A 1 -15.81 11.31 -15.60
N GLU A 2 -17.06 11.62 -15.90
CA GLU A 2 -17.97 12.19 -14.92
C GLU A 2 -18.50 11.05 -14.04
N TRP A 3 -18.50 11.25 -12.73
CA TRP A 3 -19.06 10.31 -11.77
C TRP A 3 -20.57 10.19 -12.00
N ASN A 4 -21.05 8.99 -12.27
CA ASN A 4 -22.46 8.71 -12.47
C ASN A 4 -22.99 7.80 -11.37
N LEU A 5 -23.90 8.32 -10.55
CA LEU A 5 -24.52 7.62 -9.42
C LEU A 5 -25.36 6.40 -9.82
N PHE A 6 -25.87 6.39 -11.05
CA PHE A 6 -26.93 5.44 -11.44
C PHE A 6 -26.45 4.39 -12.46
N SER A 7 -25.22 4.48 -12.94
CA SER A 7 -24.72 3.57 -13.98
C SER A 7 -24.47 2.15 -13.45
N HIS A 8 -24.17 1.99 -12.16
CA HIS A 8 -23.76 0.72 -11.55
C HIS A 8 -24.45 0.55 -10.19
N GLN A 9 -25.74 0.22 -10.21
CA GLN A 9 -26.51 -0.01 -8.99
C GLN A 9 -26.25 -1.41 -8.45
N MET A 10 -25.84 -1.51 -7.18
CA MET A 10 -25.68 -2.79 -6.49
C MET A 10 -27.05 -3.38 -6.13
N LEU A 11 -27.16 -4.69 -6.18
CA LEU A 11 -28.34 -5.43 -5.75
C LEU A 11 -28.14 -5.91 -4.32
N ARG A 12 -29.16 -5.71 -3.49
CA ARG A 12 -29.18 -6.28 -2.14
C ARG A 12 -29.52 -7.74 -2.22
N ILE A 13 -28.61 -8.63 -1.81
CA ILE A 13 -28.78 -10.08 -1.91
C ILE A 13 -29.18 -10.75 -0.60
N THR A 14 -28.97 -10.08 0.55
CA THR A 14 -29.41 -10.62 1.84
C THR A 14 -30.15 -9.57 2.69
N LYS A 15 -30.92 -10.05 3.66
CA LYS A 15 -31.63 -9.18 4.62
C LYS A 15 -30.67 -8.46 5.57
N GLU A 16 -29.51 -9.06 5.83
CA GLU A 16 -28.46 -8.54 6.71
C GLU A 16 -27.69 -7.38 6.07
N GLY A 17 -27.89 -7.14 4.76
CA GLY A 17 -27.33 -5.98 4.06
C GLY A 17 -26.11 -6.27 3.21
N LEU A 18 -25.95 -7.49 2.72
CA LEU A 18 -24.98 -7.77 1.67
C LEU A 18 -25.48 -7.26 0.32
N TRP A 19 -24.62 -6.54 -0.37
CA TRP A 19 -24.88 -5.94 -1.68
C TRP A 19 -23.84 -6.42 -2.67
N GLU A 20 -24.25 -6.67 -3.89
CA GLU A 20 -23.37 -7.20 -4.94
C GLU A 20 -23.63 -6.53 -6.28
N ILE A 21 -22.56 -6.40 -7.05
CA ILE A 21 -22.60 -6.07 -8.48
C ILE A 21 -21.41 -6.71 -9.18
N THR A 22 -21.65 -7.22 -10.38
CA THR A 22 -20.57 -7.63 -11.28
C THR A 22 -20.50 -6.66 -12.45
N ILE A 23 -19.34 -6.06 -12.65
CA ILE A 23 -19.12 -5.11 -13.74
C ILE A 23 -18.10 -5.75 -14.69
N PRO A 24 -18.53 -6.21 -15.90
CA PRO A 24 -17.64 -6.83 -16.86
C PRO A 24 -16.66 -5.81 -17.44
N GLU A 25 -15.51 -6.28 -17.92
CA GLU A 25 -14.52 -5.51 -18.68
C GLU A 25 -14.01 -4.23 -18.00
N VAL A 26 -13.97 -4.21 -16.67
CA VAL A 26 -13.37 -3.10 -15.93
C VAL A 26 -11.87 -3.11 -16.15
N SER A 27 -11.33 -2.00 -16.64
CA SER A 27 -9.89 -1.85 -16.85
C SER A 27 -9.14 -1.70 -15.52
N GLU A 28 -7.93 -2.21 -15.47
CA GLU A 28 -7.01 -1.92 -14.37
C GLU A 28 -6.81 -0.40 -14.24
N TYR A 29 -6.66 0.09 -13.02
CA TYR A 29 -6.63 1.51 -12.63
C TYR A 29 -7.96 2.27 -12.82
N ALA A 30 -9.06 1.63 -13.20
CA ALA A 30 -10.35 2.29 -13.19
C ALA A 30 -10.68 2.81 -11.79
N HIS A 31 -11.11 4.07 -11.71
CA HIS A 31 -11.48 4.69 -10.44
C HIS A 31 -12.91 4.35 -10.05
N TYR A 32 -13.13 4.06 -8.78
CA TYR A 32 -14.47 3.81 -8.25
C TYR A 32 -14.63 4.32 -6.81
N GLN A 33 -15.86 4.57 -6.44
CA GLN A 33 -16.30 4.86 -5.08
C GLN A 33 -17.66 4.22 -4.82
N TYR A 34 -17.95 3.94 -3.58
CA TYR A 34 -19.31 3.57 -3.16
C TYR A 34 -20.14 4.83 -2.92
N ALA A 35 -21.29 4.92 -3.59
CA ALA A 35 -22.30 5.90 -3.31
C ALA A 35 -23.39 5.26 -2.43
N ILE A 36 -23.55 5.74 -1.23
CA ILE A 36 -24.44 5.16 -0.21
C ILE A 36 -25.56 6.14 0.08
N LEU A 37 -26.82 5.72 -0.12
CA LEU A 37 -27.99 6.48 0.31
C LEU A 37 -28.25 6.17 1.79
N THR A 38 -28.07 7.18 2.64
CA THR A 38 -28.31 7.07 4.08
C THR A 38 -29.80 7.01 4.43
N LYS A 39 -30.10 6.65 5.69
CA LYS A 39 -31.49 6.70 6.22
C LYS A 39 -32.12 8.09 6.10
N ASP A 40 -31.31 9.14 6.23
CA ASP A 40 -31.73 10.54 6.11
C ASP A 40 -31.83 11.01 4.64
N LYS A 41 -31.84 10.07 3.70
CA LYS A 41 -31.94 10.31 2.25
C LYS A 41 -30.82 11.21 1.68
N LYS A 42 -29.63 11.19 2.32
CA LYS A 42 -28.44 11.89 1.83
C LYS A 42 -27.50 10.89 1.17
N TRP A 43 -26.92 11.30 0.04
CA TRP A 43 -25.85 10.54 -0.58
C TRP A 43 -24.52 10.86 0.08
N ILE A 44 -23.78 9.81 0.46
CA ILE A 44 -22.39 9.90 0.89
C ILE A 44 -21.53 9.04 -0.02
N TYR A 45 -20.29 9.48 -0.25
CA TYR A 45 -19.32 8.77 -1.07
C TYR A 45 -18.22 8.21 -0.19
N LYS A 46 -17.86 6.96 -0.42
CA LYS A 46 -16.84 6.26 0.35
C LYS A 46 -15.89 5.52 -0.58
N SER A 47 -14.61 5.57 -0.24
CA SER A 47 -13.62 4.66 -0.81
C SER A 47 -13.91 3.22 -0.38
N ASP A 48 -13.44 2.27 -1.15
CA ASP A 48 -13.51 0.86 -0.77
C ASP A 48 -12.50 0.57 0.37
N PRO A 49 -12.96 0.11 1.53
CA PRO A 49 -12.07 -0.20 2.65
C PRO A 49 -11.12 -1.38 2.36
N PHE A 50 -11.41 -2.19 1.35
CA PHE A 50 -10.61 -3.34 0.94
C PHE A 50 -9.82 -3.11 -0.35
N SER A 51 -9.80 -1.89 -0.89
CA SER A 51 -9.00 -1.59 -2.09
C SER A 51 -7.51 -1.75 -1.81
N PHE A 52 -6.76 -2.22 -2.81
CA PHE A 52 -5.31 -2.37 -2.74
C PHE A 52 -4.55 -1.16 -3.27
N HIS A 53 -5.24 -0.27 -3.98
CA HIS A 53 -4.66 0.92 -4.58
C HIS A 53 -5.65 2.07 -4.59
N SER A 54 -5.16 3.28 -4.36
CA SER A 54 -5.97 4.50 -4.26
C SER A 54 -5.47 5.60 -5.20
N GLU A 55 -6.30 6.59 -5.46
CA GLU A 55 -5.85 7.83 -6.10
C GLU A 55 -4.85 8.55 -5.20
N LEU A 56 -3.94 9.29 -5.85
CA LEU A 56 -3.05 10.21 -5.13
C LEU A 56 -3.89 11.37 -4.56
N ARG A 57 -3.58 11.71 -3.30
CA ARG A 57 -4.20 12.86 -2.63
C ARG A 57 -4.14 14.15 -3.48
N PRO A 58 -5.08 15.06 -3.37
CA PRO A 58 -6.20 15.14 -2.41
C PRO A 58 -7.41 14.28 -2.78
N LYS A 59 -7.34 13.54 -3.86
CA LYS A 59 -8.41 12.65 -4.29
C LYS A 59 -8.44 11.40 -3.42
N VAL A 60 -9.62 10.74 -3.36
CA VAL A 60 -9.88 9.64 -2.42
C VAL A 60 -10.56 8.43 -3.06
N ALA A 61 -10.60 8.35 -4.38
CA ALA A 61 -11.18 7.19 -5.03
C ALA A 61 -10.28 5.96 -4.91
N SER A 62 -10.91 4.81 -4.85
CA SER A 62 -10.23 3.52 -4.99
C SER A 62 -9.94 3.23 -6.46
N LYS A 63 -8.90 2.43 -6.71
CA LYS A 63 -8.54 1.96 -8.05
C LYS A 63 -8.67 0.45 -8.13
N VAL A 64 -9.21 -0.04 -9.23
CA VAL A 64 -9.13 -1.46 -9.57
C VAL A 64 -7.67 -1.82 -9.80
N TYR A 65 -7.19 -2.85 -9.13
CA TYR A 65 -5.80 -3.25 -9.21
C TYR A 65 -5.64 -4.76 -9.15
N ASN A 66 -4.82 -5.32 -10.06
CA ASN A 66 -4.47 -6.72 -10.05
C ASN A 66 -3.18 -6.93 -9.22
N LEU A 67 -3.25 -7.71 -8.15
CA LEU A 67 -2.09 -8.03 -7.32
C LEU A 67 -1.16 -9.10 -7.91
N ASP A 68 -1.59 -9.84 -8.92
CA ASP A 68 -0.83 -10.96 -9.49
C ASP A 68 0.20 -10.53 -10.56
N ASN A 69 0.42 -9.23 -10.71
CA ASN A 69 1.31 -8.65 -11.72
C ASN A 69 2.80 -8.64 -11.37
N TYR A 70 3.19 -9.25 -10.24
CA TYR A 70 4.58 -9.34 -9.81
C TYR A 70 4.90 -10.72 -9.21
N ARG A 71 6.07 -11.26 -9.55
CA ARG A 71 6.59 -12.51 -8.97
C ARG A 71 7.89 -12.21 -8.24
N PHE A 72 7.94 -12.51 -6.95
CA PHE A 72 9.11 -12.34 -6.10
C PHE A 72 10.29 -13.19 -6.57
N GLN A 73 11.49 -12.66 -6.44
CA GLN A 73 12.76 -13.31 -6.73
C GLN A 73 13.56 -13.60 -5.45
N ASP A 74 12.89 -13.61 -4.31
CA ASP A 74 13.44 -13.71 -2.95
C ASP A 74 13.50 -15.15 -2.41
N HIS A 75 13.52 -16.15 -3.26
CA HIS A 75 13.47 -17.57 -2.87
C HIS A 75 14.57 -17.94 -1.86
N GLU A 76 15.80 -17.47 -2.04
CA GLU A 76 16.90 -17.74 -1.13
C GLU A 76 16.63 -17.16 0.27
N TRP A 77 16.16 -15.91 0.33
CA TRP A 77 15.73 -15.27 1.58
C TRP A 77 14.65 -16.09 2.30
N MET A 78 13.62 -16.50 1.59
CA MET A 78 12.50 -17.27 2.15
C MET A 78 12.94 -18.64 2.66
N GLU A 79 13.88 -19.31 1.98
CA GLU A 79 14.45 -20.60 2.46
C GLU A 79 15.34 -20.40 3.69
N GLN A 80 16.14 -19.35 3.73
CA GLN A 80 16.95 -19.01 4.91
C GLN A 80 16.07 -18.65 6.10
N ARG A 81 15.01 -17.87 5.87
CA ARG A 81 14.03 -17.50 6.89
C ARG A 81 13.37 -18.71 7.56
N LYS A 82 13.02 -19.74 6.80
CA LYS A 82 12.45 -21.00 7.35
C LYS A 82 13.43 -21.75 8.26
N LYS A 83 14.73 -21.71 7.95
CA LYS A 83 15.78 -22.43 8.65
C LYS A 83 16.33 -21.70 9.87
N ASN A 84 16.15 -20.40 9.94
CA ASN A 84 16.71 -19.56 10.99
C ASN A 84 15.73 -19.41 12.16
N ASP A 85 16.24 -19.58 13.38
CA ASP A 85 15.54 -19.12 14.58
C ASP A 85 15.83 -17.64 14.79
N HIS A 86 14.86 -16.80 14.44
CA HIS A 86 14.99 -15.34 14.54
C HIS A 86 15.13 -14.85 15.97
N HIS A 87 14.68 -15.63 16.97
CA HIS A 87 14.79 -15.28 18.38
C HIS A 87 16.21 -15.47 18.95
N GLN A 88 17.07 -16.19 18.23
CA GLN A 88 18.45 -16.45 18.65
C GLN A 88 19.49 -15.60 17.90
N LYS A 89 19.07 -14.71 17.01
CA LYS A 89 19.98 -13.84 16.24
C LYS A 89 19.88 -12.40 16.69
N PRO A 90 21.00 -11.68 16.69
CA PRO A 90 20.96 -10.23 16.90
C PRO A 90 20.06 -9.54 15.87
N MET A 91 19.27 -8.60 16.32
CA MET A 91 18.42 -7.78 15.48
C MET A 91 18.78 -6.31 15.67
N ASN A 92 19.05 -5.62 14.56
CA ASN A 92 19.31 -4.19 14.50
C ASN A 92 18.33 -3.57 13.52
N ILE A 93 17.43 -2.73 14.02
CA ILE A 93 16.27 -2.21 13.26
C ILE A 93 16.51 -0.73 12.97
N TYR A 94 16.31 -0.33 11.73
CA TYR A 94 16.29 1.07 11.29
C TYR A 94 14.84 1.49 11.00
N GLU A 95 14.29 2.34 11.87
CA GLU A 95 12.96 2.93 11.63
C GLU A 95 13.08 4.09 10.63
N VAL A 96 12.22 4.12 9.61
CA VAL A 96 12.30 5.09 8.53
C VAL A 96 10.95 5.54 8.03
N HIS A 97 10.80 6.87 7.83
CA HIS A 97 9.70 7.47 7.10
C HIS A 97 10.12 7.71 5.65
N LEU A 98 9.50 6.99 4.71
CA LEU A 98 9.91 6.97 3.30
C LEU A 98 9.89 8.36 2.65
N GLY A 99 8.90 9.18 2.96
CA GLY A 99 8.71 10.50 2.34
C GLY A 99 9.69 11.59 2.81
N SER A 100 10.41 11.37 3.90
CA SER A 100 11.36 12.36 4.46
C SER A 100 12.81 11.88 4.49
N TRP A 101 13.07 10.61 4.16
CA TRP A 101 14.43 10.04 4.29
C TRP A 101 15.42 10.67 3.29
N ARG A 102 15.16 10.53 2.00
CA ARG A 102 15.95 11.15 0.92
C ARG A 102 15.04 11.56 -0.24
N ARG A 103 15.56 12.46 -1.08
CA ARG A 103 14.84 13.01 -2.23
C ARG A 103 15.69 12.99 -3.48
N TYR A 104 15.05 13.04 -4.65
CA TYR A 104 15.73 13.36 -5.90
C TYR A 104 16.29 14.78 -5.88
N ALA A 105 17.21 15.07 -6.80
CA ALA A 105 17.83 16.39 -6.91
C ALA A 105 16.82 17.52 -7.21
N ASP A 106 15.68 17.19 -7.80
CA ASP A 106 14.58 18.11 -8.08
C ASP A 106 13.63 18.32 -6.86
N GLY A 107 13.92 17.68 -5.72
CA GLY A 107 13.14 17.78 -4.50
C GLY A 107 11.97 16.79 -4.38
N ASN A 108 11.68 16.01 -5.42
CA ASN A 108 10.67 14.97 -5.36
C ASN A 108 11.07 13.84 -4.41
N VAL A 109 10.08 13.20 -3.78
CA VAL A 109 10.31 12.00 -2.95
C VAL A 109 10.71 10.83 -3.84
N PHE A 110 11.54 9.92 -3.31
CA PHE A 110 11.85 8.68 -4.01
C PHE A 110 10.61 7.81 -4.17
N ASP A 111 10.49 7.15 -5.31
CA ASP A 111 9.53 6.08 -5.50
C ASP A 111 9.96 4.78 -4.78
N TYR A 112 9.03 3.80 -4.69
CA TYR A 112 9.31 2.52 -4.02
C TYR A 112 10.53 1.80 -4.58
N ARG A 113 10.75 1.81 -5.89
CA ARG A 113 11.89 1.13 -6.52
C ARG A 113 13.21 1.77 -6.11
N LYS A 114 13.28 3.10 -6.21
CA LYS A 114 14.47 3.85 -5.79
C LYS A 114 14.72 3.72 -4.29
N LEU A 115 13.66 3.73 -3.49
CA LEU A 115 13.74 3.48 -2.05
C LEU A 115 14.30 2.09 -1.73
N GLY A 116 13.86 1.05 -2.44
CA GLY A 116 14.38 -0.31 -2.31
C GLY A 116 15.89 -0.35 -2.54
N ASP A 117 16.34 0.22 -3.65
CA ASP A 117 17.76 0.25 -4.01
C ASP A 117 18.62 1.02 -2.99
N GLU A 118 18.18 2.18 -2.54
CA GLU A 118 18.97 3.06 -1.68
C GLU A 118 18.93 2.61 -0.21
N LEU A 119 17.73 2.24 0.29
CA LEU A 119 17.59 1.83 1.70
C LEU A 119 18.25 0.49 1.96
N SER A 120 18.13 -0.48 1.05
CA SER A 120 18.77 -1.80 1.23
C SER A 120 20.30 -1.66 1.30
N LYS A 121 20.90 -0.84 0.43
CA LYS A 121 22.33 -0.54 0.45
C LYS A 121 22.74 0.14 1.75
N TYR A 122 22.02 1.20 2.12
CA TYR A 122 22.30 1.94 3.35
C TYR A 122 22.19 1.04 4.59
N ALA A 123 21.11 0.27 4.70
CA ALA A 123 20.93 -0.63 5.83
C ALA A 123 22.05 -1.67 5.92
N LYS A 124 22.47 -2.23 4.81
CA LYS A 124 23.56 -3.20 4.75
C LYS A 124 24.92 -2.58 5.15
N GLU A 125 25.24 -1.40 4.64
CA GLU A 125 26.47 -0.67 4.95
C GLU A 125 26.54 -0.29 6.44
N MET A 126 25.43 0.08 7.04
CA MET A 126 25.32 0.47 8.44
C MET A 126 25.16 -0.71 9.41
N GLY A 127 25.02 -1.95 8.90
CA GLY A 127 24.87 -3.15 9.71
C GLY A 127 23.49 -3.35 10.31
N TYR A 128 22.45 -2.74 9.73
CA TYR A 128 21.07 -3.04 10.07
C TYR A 128 20.64 -4.38 9.49
N THR A 129 19.75 -5.07 10.20
CA THR A 129 19.17 -6.34 9.77
C THR A 129 17.76 -6.18 9.22
N HIS A 130 17.06 -5.14 9.68
CA HIS A 130 15.67 -4.87 9.32
C HIS A 130 15.43 -3.36 9.12
N LEU A 131 14.47 -3.06 8.26
CA LEU A 131 13.85 -1.74 8.13
C LEU A 131 12.49 -1.79 8.83
N GLU A 132 12.22 -0.89 9.75
CA GLU A 132 10.88 -0.63 10.26
C GLU A 132 10.32 0.56 9.50
N ILE A 133 9.35 0.28 8.61
CA ILE A 133 8.78 1.30 7.74
C ILE A 133 7.60 1.94 8.44
N MET A 134 7.70 3.24 8.73
CA MET A 134 6.58 4.04 9.23
C MET A 134 5.39 3.92 8.29
N PRO A 135 4.13 4.19 8.75
CA PRO A 135 2.95 3.75 8.06
C PRO A 135 2.93 4.04 6.55
N ILE A 136 2.71 2.99 5.76
CA ILE A 136 2.64 3.02 4.29
C ILE A 136 1.24 2.77 3.75
N TYR A 137 0.25 2.74 4.62
CA TYR A 137 -1.16 2.71 4.22
C TYR A 137 -1.57 4.02 3.55
N GLU A 138 -2.66 4.03 2.80
CA GLU A 138 -3.13 5.27 2.20
C GLU A 138 -3.72 6.21 3.25
N TYR A 139 -3.34 7.48 3.18
CA TYR A 139 -3.73 8.53 4.12
C TYR A 139 -3.82 9.89 3.41
N PRO A 140 -4.74 10.80 3.83
CA PRO A 140 -4.98 12.07 3.14
C PRO A 140 -4.02 13.19 3.56
N LEU A 141 -3.55 13.18 4.81
CA LEU A 141 -2.83 14.28 5.46
C LEU A 141 -1.34 13.94 5.61
N ASP A 142 -0.47 14.67 4.91
CA ASP A 142 0.97 14.41 4.91
C ASP A 142 1.60 14.57 6.30
N GLU A 143 1.16 15.55 7.07
CA GLU A 143 1.63 15.84 8.43
C GLU A 143 1.33 14.71 9.42
N SER A 144 0.41 13.80 9.08
CA SER A 144 0.12 12.63 9.91
C SER A 144 1.20 11.53 9.80
N TRP A 145 2.12 11.62 8.84
CA TRP A 145 3.13 10.60 8.54
C TRP A 145 2.55 9.19 8.27
N GLY A 146 1.30 9.15 7.83
CA GLY A 146 0.57 7.91 7.59
C GLY A 146 -0.21 7.38 8.80
N TYR A 147 -0.21 8.05 9.94
CA TYR A 147 -0.94 7.60 11.13
C TYR A 147 -2.46 7.88 11.08
N GLN A 148 -2.94 8.66 10.12
CA GLN A 148 -4.38 8.90 9.88
C GLN A 148 -4.86 8.14 8.64
N VAL A 149 -4.95 6.82 8.77
CA VAL A 149 -5.24 5.90 7.66
C VAL A 149 -6.66 6.06 7.14
N THR A 150 -6.81 6.05 5.82
CA THR A 150 -8.09 5.97 5.11
C THR A 150 -8.27 4.68 4.31
N GLY A 151 -7.18 3.98 3.96
CA GLY A 151 -7.21 2.72 3.23
C GLY A 151 -6.33 1.67 3.88
N PHE A 152 -6.91 0.83 4.75
CA PHE A 152 -6.15 -0.15 5.56
C PHE A 152 -5.46 -1.26 4.75
N PHE A 153 -5.92 -1.53 3.52
CA PHE A 153 -5.33 -2.52 2.62
C PHE A 153 -4.67 -1.87 1.40
N SER A 154 -4.77 -0.54 1.28
CA SER A 154 -4.21 0.22 0.17
C SER A 154 -2.86 0.79 0.56
N LEU A 155 -1.84 0.47 -0.22
CA LEU A 155 -0.54 1.14 -0.11
C LEU A 155 -0.67 2.60 -0.56
N THR A 156 0.03 3.51 0.13
CA THR A 156 0.03 4.91 -0.27
C THR A 156 0.57 5.08 -1.69
N SER A 157 -0.19 5.77 -2.52
CA SER A 157 0.16 6.06 -3.91
C SER A 157 1.22 7.15 -4.07
N ARG A 158 1.69 7.72 -2.96
CA ARG A 158 2.76 8.76 -2.96
C ARG A 158 4.06 8.28 -3.57
N TYR A 159 4.37 7.00 -3.42
CA TYR A 159 5.66 6.42 -3.81
C TYR A 159 5.56 5.42 -4.97
N GLY A 160 4.37 5.23 -5.54
CA GLY A 160 4.16 4.34 -6.67
C GLY A 160 2.98 3.39 -6.49
N THR A 161 3.05 2.25 -7.17
CA THR A 161 2.01 1.23 -7.20
C THR A 161 2.30 0.09 -6.21
N PRO A 162 1.31 -0.77 -5.90
CA PRO A 162 1.56 -1.98 -5.13
C PRO A 162 2.62 -2.91 -5.76
N ALA A 163 2.74 -2.97 -7.09
CA ALA A 163 3.81 -3.72 -7.76
C ALA A 163 5.20 -3.12 -7.48
N ASP A 164 5.31 -1.79 -7.46
CA ASP A 164 6.58 -1.13 -7.12
C ASP A 164 6.99 -1.39 -5.67
N PHE A 165 6.02 -1.47 -4.76
CA PHE A 165 6.30 -1.86 -3.37
C PHE A 165 6.73 -3.33 -3.26
N LYS A 166 6.16 -4.24 -4.06
CA LYS A 166 6.67 -5.63 -4.12
C LYS A 166 8.11 -5.68 -4.60
N VAL A 167 8.50 -4.83 -5.56
CA VAL A 167 9.91 -4.69 -5.97
C VAL A 167 10.77 -4.16 -4.81
N PHE A 168 10.29 -3.18 -4.05
CA PHE A 168 10.98 -2.69 -2.85
C PHE A 168 11.30 -3.82 -1.88
N VAL A 169 10.30 -4.62 -1.50
CA VAL A 169 10.44 -5.76 -0.58
C VAL A 169 11.41 -6.80 -1.16
N ASP A 170 11.25 -7.16 -2.41
CA ASP A 170 12.11 -8.14 -3.10
C ASP A 170 13.58 -7.69 -3.13
N THR A 171 13.82 -6.40 -3.40
CA THR A 171 15.18 -5.82 -3.39
C THR A 171 15.80 -5.87 -1.98
N CYS A 172 15.03 -5.57 -0.94
CA CYS A 172 15.50 -5.67 0.44
C CYS A 172 15.82 -7.13 0.81
N HIS A 173 14.93 -8.08 0.51
CA HIS A 173 15.15 -9.50 0.74
C HIS A 173 16.42 -10.01 0.04
N GLN A 174 16.65 -9.64 -1.22
CA GLN A 174 17.87 -10.01 -1.96
C GLN A 174 19.13 -9.40 -1.35
N ALA A 175 19.03 -8.25 -0.69
CA ALA A 175 20.13 -7.66 0.07
C ALA A 175 20.33 -8.28 1.47
N GLY A 176 19.45 -9.19 1.90
CA GLY A 176 19.48 -9.81 3.22
C GLY A 176 18.87 -8.94 4.33
N ILE A 177 18.02 -7.99 3.98
CA ILE A 177 17.33 -7.07 4.89
C ILE A 177 15.86 -7.47 4.97
N GLY A 178 15.32 -7.58 6.18
CA GLY A 178 13.88 -7.79 6.42
C GLY A 178 13.13 -6.48 6.56
N GLU A 179 11.82 -6.51 6.37
CA GLU A 179 10.96 -5.36 6.55
C GLU A 179 9.90 -5.61 7.62
N ILE A 180 9.63 -4.58 8.38
CA ILE A 180 8.60 -4.51 9.41
C ILE A 180 7.68 -3.34 9.03
N GLY A 181 6.41 -3.62 8.78
CA GLY A 181 5.41 -2.57 8.66
C GLY A 181 5.01 -2.08 10.05
N ARG A 182 5.15 -0.78 10.32
CA ARG A 182 4.67 -0.23 11.58
C ARG A 182 3.15 -0.27 11.61
N ALA A 183 2.62 -0.96 12.62
CA ALA A 183 1.19 -1.12 12.80
C ALA A 183 0.54 0.15 13.37
N HIS A 184 -0.72 0.36 13.01
CA HIS A 184 -1.61 1.30 13.68
C HIS A 184 -2.38 0.56 14.76
N VAL A 185 -2.42 1.14 15.91
CA VAL A 185 -3.25 0.67 17.02
C VAL A 185 -4.33 1.71 17.28
#